data_965b07f2f9e9c36c49bd5d607137c1c9
#
_entry.id   965b07f2f9e9c36c49bd5d607137c1c9
#
_cell.length_a   1.000
_cell.length_b   1.000
_cell.length_c   1.000
_cell.angle_alpha   90.00
_cell.angle_beta   90.00
_cell.angle_gamma   90.00
#
_symmetry.space_group_name_H-M   'P 1'
#
loop_
_entity.id
_entity.type
_entity.pdbx_description
1 polymer ?
#
loop_
_entity_poly.entity_id
_entity_poly.type
_entity_poly.pdbx_seq_one_letter_code
_entity_poly.pdbx_strand_id
1 'polypeptide(L)'
;MALTRQSMSDEQRKSVALEYFKSMDNGGVTADGHSMFTLFDERAQAYFPKWGLANGRAEIERMFGDVGGTLKGITHHYATFNWVFSGGDIVVVEGTSHGEHRDGPWRASLPEWAAGRFCDVFEIRDFLIQRVFIYLDPDYAAKDTERYPWLDGGER
;
A
#
# COMPACT_ATOMS: atom_id res chain seq x y z
N MET A 1 -17.10 -22.47 25.57
CA MET A 1 -17.76 -21.32 24.94
C MET A 1 -17.01 -21.02 23.65
N ALA A 2 -17.63 -21.18 22.49
CA ALA A 2 -17.05 -20.72 21.24
C ALA A 2 -17.11 -19.18 21.25
N LEU A 3 -15.96 -18.52 21.20
CA LEU A 3 -15.91 -17.08 21.01
C LEU A 3 -16.56 -16.78 19.65
N THR A 4 -17.73 -16.16 19.67
CA THR A 4 -18.40 -15.70 18.46
C THR A 4 -17.49 -14.63 17.84
N ARG A 5 -16.89 -14.93 16.66
CA ARG A 5 -16.18 -13.93 15.89
C ARG A 5 -17.12 -12.77 15.63
N GLN A 6 -16.74 -11.58 16.08
CA GLN A 6 -17.48 -10.37 15.77
C GLN A 6 -17.31 -10.10 14.27
N SER A 7 -18.41 -10.18 13.51
CA SER A 7 -18.36 -9.89 12.09
C SER A 7 -18.10 -8.39 11.89
N MET A 8 -17.05 -8.06 11.16
CA MET A 8 -16.78 -6.67 10.76
C MET A 8 -17.68 -6.26 9.59
N SER A 9 -18.09 -5.00 9.59
CA SER A 9 -18.70 -4.38 8.41
C SER A 9 -17.63 -3.95 7.39
N ASP A 10 -18.06 -3.69 6.15
CA ASP A 10 -17.16 -3.16 5.10
C ASP A 10 -16.57 -1.80 5.50
N GLU A 11 -17.36 -0.93 6.15
CA GLU A 11 -16.88 0.36 6.64
C GLU A 11 -15.82 0.22 7.74
N GLN A 12 -15.95 -0.78 8.61
CA GLN A 12 -14.93 -1.06 9.62
C GLN A 12 -13.63 -1.56 8.97
N ARG A 13 -13.71 -2.44 7.97
CA ARG A 13 -12.53 -2.88 7.22
C ARG A 13 -11.88 -1.73 6.46
N LYS A 14 -12.69 -0.91 5.80
CA LYS A 14 -12.21 0.31 5.14
C LYS A 14 -11.48 1.23 6.10
N SER A 15 -11.98 1.39 7.32
CA SER A 15 -11.33 2.23 8.34
C SER A 15 -9.94 1.71 8.71
N VAL A 16 -9.76 0.39 8.84
CA VAL A 16 -8.44 -0.21 9.09
C VAL A 16 -7.49 0.03 7.92
N ALA A 17 -7.95 -0.19 6.69
CA ALA A 17 -7.14 0.06 5.49
C ALA A 17 -6.79 1.56 5.32
N LEU A 18 -7.72 2.47 5.61
CA LEU A 18 -7.44 3.91 5.60
C LEU A 18 -6.40 4.30 6.63
N GLU A 19 -6.46 3.74 7.85
CA GLU A 19 -5.46 4.01 8.88
C GLU A 19 -4.07 3.53 8.47
N TYR A 20 -3.98 2.40 7.75
CA TYR A 20 -2.73 1.93 7.16
C TYR A 20 -2.12 2.97 6.20
N PHE A 21 -2.88 3.51 5.24
CA PHE A 21 -2.38 4.53 4.32
C PHE A 21 -2.00 5.83 5.04
N LYS A 22 -2.85 6.31 5.95
CA LYS A 22 -2.59 7.52 6.73
C LYS A 22 -1.34 7.39 7.59
N SER A 23 -1.11 6.21 8.15
CA SER A 23 0.10 5.94 8.93
C SER A 23 1.35 6.01 8.07
N MET A 24 1.32 5.50 6.83
CA MET A 24 2.45 5.66 5.90
C MET A 24 2.72 7.13 5.59
N ASP A 25 1.69 7.91 5.30
CA ASP A 25 1.82 9.36 5.05
C ASP A 25 2.33 10.11 6.28
N ASN A 26 2.14 9.56 7.47
CA ASN A 26 2.56 10.12 8.76
C ASN A 26 3.86 9.45 9.31
N GLY A 27 4.73 8.97 8.41
CA GLY A 27 6.02 8.43 8.80
C GLY A 27 5.97 7.12 9.60
N GLY A 28 4.92 6.32 9.40
CA GLY A 28 4.74 5.01 10.04
C GLY A 28 4.04 5.06 11.40
N VAL A 29 3.37 6.17 11.72
CA VAL A 29 2.70 6.40 13.01
C VAL A 29 1.19 6.53 12.80
N THR A 30 0.41 5.75 13.53
CA THR A 30 -1.06 5.79 13.54
C THR A 30 -1.60 7.07 14.20
N ALA A 31 -2.88 7.35 14.01
CA ALA A 31 -3.53 8.54 14.57
C ALA A 31 -3.46 8.61 16.12
N ASP A 32 -3.39 7.47 16.77
CA ASP A 32 -3.26 7.35 18.24
C ASP A 32 -1.80 7.26 18.71
N GLY A 33 -0.83 7.46 17.82
CA GLY A 33 0.59 7.56 18.15
C GLY A 33 1.35 6.24 18.25
N HIS A 34 0.74 5.12 17.81
CA HIS A 34 1.41 3.82 17.78
C HIS A 34 2.12 3.57 16.44
N SER A 35 2.99 2.56 16.40
CA SER A 35 3.55 2.07 15.15
C SER A 35 2.45 1.54 14.23
N MET A 36 2.53 1.83 12.92
CA MET A 36 1.62 1.30 11.92
C MET A 36 1.56 -0.24 11.91
N PHE A 37 2.63 -0.89 12.35
CA PHE A 37 2.69 -2.35 12.39
C PHE A 37 1.79 -2.96 13.46
N THR A 38 1.26 -2.16 14.39
CA THR A 38 0.19 -2.61 15.30
C THR A 38 -1.13 -2.91 14.59
N LEU A 39 -1.31 -2.42 13.35
CA LEU A 39 -2.46 -2.75 12.50
C LEU A 39 -2.41 -4.18 11.93
N PHE A 40 -1.26 -4.85 12.02
CA PHE A 40 -1.06 -6.19 11.47
C PHE A 40 -1.20 -7.26 12.54
N ASP A 41 -1.81 -8.38 12.15
CA ASP A 41 -1.73 -9.62 12.94
C ASP A 41 -0.26 -10.09 13.05
N GLU A 42 0.08 -10.81 14.11
CA GLU A 42 1.45 -11.33 14.29
C GLU A 42 1.89 -12.28 13.19
N ARG A 43 0.93 -12.99 12.57
CA ARG A 43 1.14 -13.95 11.48
C ARG A 43 0.79 -13.39 10.12
N ALA A 44 0.58 -12.07 10.01
CA ALA A 44 0.19 -11.43 8.78
C ALA A 44 1.20 -11.69 7.66
N GLN A 45 0.73 -11.58 6.43
CA GLN A 45 1.57 -11.60 5.24
C GLN A 45 1.52 -10.27 4.51
N ALA A 46 2.63 -9.86 3.94
CA ALA A 46 2.67 -8.75 3.00
C ALA A 46 3.47 -9.12 1.76
N TYR A 47 3.06 -8.58 0.63
CA TYR A 47 3.80 -8.67 -0.63
C TYR A 47 4.07 -7.26 -1.15
N PHE A 48 5.30 -7.01 -1.54
CA PHE A 48 5.70 -5.78 -2.24
C PHE A 48 6.55 -6.13 -3.46
N PRO A 49 6.27 -5.56 -4.66
CA PRO A 49 7.02 -5.86 -5.87
C PRO A 49 8.52 -5.60 -5.69
N LYS A 50 9.35 -6.50 -6.23
CA LYS A 50 10.81 -6.57 -6.08
C LYS A 50 11.33 -7.05 -4.73
N TRP A 51 10.58 -6.88 -3.63
CA TRP A 51 10.94 -7.44 -2.32
C TRP A 51 10.38 -8.86 -2.10
N GLY A 52 9.19 -9.13 -2.66
CA GLY A 52 8.54 -10.43 -2.54
C GLY A 52 7.63 -10.51 -1.30
N LEU A 53 7.60 -11.69 -0.67
CA LEU A 53 6.75 -11.98 0.47
C LEU A 53 7.49 -11.78 1.80
N ALA A 54 6.80 -11.14 2.74
CA ALA A 54 7.17 -11.10 4.15
C ALA A 54 6.13 -11.88 4.96
N ASN A 55 6.56 -12.73 5.85
CA ASN A 55 5.73 -13.58 6.70
C ASN A 55 5.93 -13.22 8.17
N GLY A 56 4.84 -12.77 8.78
CA GLY A 56 4.82 -12.30 10.15
C GLY A 56 5.18 -10.81 10.28
N ARG A 57 4.66 -10.19 11.32
CA ARG A 57 4.80 -8.75 11.58
C ARG A 57 6.25 -8.27 11.55
N ALA A 58 7.17 -9.02 12.13
CA ALA A 58 8.58 -8.63 12.19
C ALA A 58 9.26 -8.58 10.80
N GLU A 59 8.93 -9.51 9.89
CA GLU A 59 9.42 -9.44 8.52
C GLU A 59 8.76 -8.32 7.73
N ILE A 60 7.47 -8.08 7.95
CA ILE A 60 6.74 -6.97 7.35
C ILE A 60 7.39 -5.63 7.75
N GLU A 61 7.67 -5.45 9.02
CA GLU A 61 8.35 -4.25 9.53
C GLU A 61 9.70 -4.04 8.85
N ARG A 62 10.50 -5.09 8.71
CA ARG A 62 11.79 -5.04 8.00
C ARG A 62 11.62 -4.66 6.54
N MET A 63 10.69 -5.34 5.84
CA MET A 63 10.43 -5.08 4.42
C MET A 63 9.96 -3.65 4.17
N PHE A 64 9.01 -3.15 4.97
CA PHE A 64 8.53 -1.78 4.84
C PHE A 64 9.59 -0.75 5.26
N GLY A 65 10.48 -1.10 6.18
CA GLY A 65 11.66 -0.30 6.51
C GLY A 65 12.59 -0.13 5.31
N ASP A 66 12.86 -1.20 4.58
CA ASP A 66 13.67 -1.16 3.36
C ASP A 66 12.98 -0.38 2.24
N VAL A 67 11.69 -0.64 1.99
CA VAL A 67 10.90 0.11 0.99
C VAL A 67 10.88 1.60 1.34
N GLY A 68 10.54 1.95 2.57
CA GLY A 68 10.52 3.32 3.06
C GLY A 68 11.89 3.98 2.99
N GLY A 69 12.95 3.20 3.18
CA GLY A 69 14.33 3.63 3.01
C GLY A 69 14.69 4.09 1.60
N THR A 70 13.94 3.68 0.58
CA THR A 70 14.10 4.14 -0.81
C THR A 70 13.36 5.44 -1.11
N LEU A 71 12.47 5.86 -0.23
CA LEU A 71 11.62 7.02 -0.40
C LEU A 71 12.14 8.20 0.43
N LYS A 72 12.02 9.41 -0.09
CA LYS A 72 12.18 10.66 0.65
C LYS A 72 10.85 11.18 1.20
N GLY A 73 9.75 10.71 0.65
CA GLY A 73 8.40 11.00 1.09
C GLY A 73 7.35 10.34 0.21
N ILE A 74 6.17 10.14 0.77
CA ILE A 74 4.99 9.63 0.09
C ILE A 74 3.74 10.34 0.61
N THR A 75 2.80 10.57 -0.28
CA THR A 75 1.47 11.09 0.04
C THR A 75 0.45 10.40 -0.83
N HIS A 76 -0.59 9.83 -0.22
CA HIS A 76 -1.68 9.19 -0.94
C HIS A 76 -2.78 10.19 -1.29
N HIS A 77 -3.34 10.07 -2.50
CA HIS A 77 -4.45 10.91 -2.97
C HIS A 77 -5.79 10.23 -2.66
N TYR A 78 -6.30 10.38 -1.45
CA TYR A 78 -7.50 9.69 -0.96
C TYR A 78 -8.74 9.90 -1.84
N ALA A 79 -8.85 11.04 -2.52
CA ALA A 79 -9.94 11.33 -3.45
C ALA A 79 -9.95 10.42 -4.69
N THR A 80 -8.83 9.75 -4.99
CA THR A 80 -8.72 8.81 -6.11
C THR A 80 -9.00 7.37 -5.70
N PHE A 81 -9.22 7.09 -4.41
CA PHE A 81 -9.40 5.72 -3.92
C PHE A 81 -10.73 5.15 -4.41
N ASN A 82 -10.63 4.04 -5.12
CA ASN A 82 -11.75 3.23 -5.55
C ASN A 82 -11.76 1.92 -4.74
N TRP A 83 -12.84 1.71 -3.99
CA TRP A 83 -12.99 0.62 -3.06
C TRP A 83 -13.86 -0.49 -3.62
N VAL A 84 -13.41 -1.74 -3.50
CA VAL A 84 -14.17 -2.93 -3.84
C VAL A 84 -14.24 -3.84 -2.62
N PHE A 85 -15.45 -4.22 -2.23
CA PHE A 85 -15.71 -5.11 -1.11
C PHE A 85 -16.23 -6.45 -1.60
N SER A 86 -15.67 -7.54 -1.09
CA SER A 86 -16.06 -8.89 -1.49
C SER A 86 -17.31 -9.42 -0.78
N GLY A 87 -17.79 -8.70 0.23
CA GLY A 87 -18.81 -9.20 1.17
C GLY A 87 -18.24 -10.12 2.27
N GLY A 88 -16.92 -10.32 2.32
CA GLY A 88 -16.18 -11.09 3.32
C GLY A 88 -15.01 -10.28 3.88
N ASP A 89 -13.89 -10.94 4.14
CA ASP A 89 -12.72 -10.33 4.77
C ASP A 89 -11.85 -9.53 3.78
N ILE A 90 -12.06 -9.70 2.48
CA ILE A 90 -11.25 -9.08 1.43
C ILE A 90 -11.76 -7.68 1.09
N VAL A 91 -10.84 -6.73 1.11
CA VAL A 91 -11.05 -5.35 0.64
C VAL A 91 -9.99 -5.05 -0.40
N VAL A 92 -10.40 -4.53 -1.54
CA VAL A 92 -9.49 -4.06 -2.58
C VAL A 92 -9.62 -2.56 -2.71
N VAL A 93 -8.50 -1.89 -2.83
CA VAL A 93 -8.45 -0.46 -3.11
C VAL A 93 -7.43 -0.17 -4.20
N GLU A 94 -7.84 0.56 -5.20
CA GLU A 94 -6.93 1.18 -6.16
C GLU A 94 -6.90 2.69 -5.95
N GLY A 95 -5.78 3.31 -6.27
CA GLY A 95 -5.64 4.75 -6.11
C GLY A 95 -4.31 5.24 -6.63
N THR A 96 -4.02 6.49 -6.31
CA THR A 96 -2.76 7.12 -6.68
C THR A 96 -2.06 7.73 -5.48
N SER A 97 -0.75 7.80 -5.58
CA SER A 97 0.12 8.48 -4.63
C SER A 97 1.17 9.30 -5.37
N HIS A 98 1.85 10.19 -4.68
CA HIS A 98 3.03 10.87 -5.19
C HIS A 98 4.08 10.97 -4.09
N GLY A 99 5.31 11.29 -4.49
CA GLY A 99 6.39 11.44 -3.55
C GLY A 99 7.70 11.69 -4.26
N GLU A 100 8.78 11.47 -3.54
CA GLU A 100 10.13 11.56 -4.04
C GLU A 100 10.89 10.29 -3.68
N HIS A 101 11.51 9.69 -4.68
CA HIS A 101 12.40 8.53 -4.52
C HIS A 101 13.84 9.01 -4.43
N ARG A 102 14.71 8.24 -3.79
CA ARG A 102 16.14 8.57 -3.73
C ARG A 102 16.79 8.65 -5.11
N ASP A 103 16.27 7.91 -6.08
CA ASP A 103 16.74 7.90 -7.47
C ASP A 103 16.24 9.08 -8.30
N GLY A 104 15.31 9.85 -7.80
CA GLY A 104 14.74 11.02 -8.48
C GLY A 104 13.27 11.22 -8.17
N PRO A 105 12.67 12.29 -8.72
CA PRO A 105 11.25 12.57 -8.52
C PRO A 105 10.37 11.49 -9.15
N TRP A 106 9.23 11.23 -8.54
CA TRP A 106 8.23 10.33 -9.12
C TRP A 106 7.57 10.96 -10.34
N ARG A 107 7.24 10.11 -11.31
CA ARG A 107 6.40 10.50 -12.45
C ARG A 107 4.90 10.27 -12.19
N ALA A 108 4.51 10.19 -10.93
CA ALA A 108 3.15 9.91 -10.51
C ALA A 108 2.13 11.00 -10.91
N SER A 109 2.59 12.23 -11.12
CA SER A 109 1.74 13.33 -11.55
C SER A 109 1.35 13.30 -13.03
N LEU A 110 1.98 12.44 -13.81
CA LEU A 110 1.71 12.28 -15.24
C LEU A 110 0.74 11.11 -15.43
N PRO A 111 -0.46 11.32 -16.03
CA PRO A 111 -1.49 10.28 -16.15
C PRO A 111 -1.03 9.04 -16.93
N GLU A 112 -0.11 9.22 -17.85
CA GLU A 112 0.45 8.16 -18.71
C GLU A 112 1.44 7.24 -18.00
N TRP A 113 1.97 7.64 -16.84
CA TRP A 113 2.95 6.86 -16.09
C TRP A 113 2.30 6.02 -15.00
N ALA A 114 2.83 4.82 -14.78
CA ALA A 114 2.34 3.90 -13.77
C ALA A 114 2.83 4.25 -12.34
N ALA A 115 3.92 5.00 -12.23
CA ALA A 115 4.49 5.38 -10.95
C ALA A 115 3.44 6.07 -10.06
N GLY A 116 3.31 5.62 -8.82
CA GLY A 116 2.33 6.11 -7.87
C GLY A 116 0.91 5.56 -8.04
N ARG A 117 0.62 4.78 -9.07
CA ARG A 117 -0.63 4.02 -9.18
C ARG A 117 -0.48 2.71 -8.46
N PHE A 118 -1.45 2.37 -7.63
CA PHE A 118 -1.42 1.13 -6.86
C PHE A 118 -2.78 0.44 -6.84
N CYS A 119 -2.73 -0.85 -6.57
CA CYS A 119 -3.88 -1.65 -6.19
C CYS A 119 -3.46 -2.54 -5.03
N ASP A 120 -4.07 -2.34 -3.87
CA ASP A 120 -3.80 -3.12 -2.67
C ASP A 120 -4.96 -4.05 -2.37
N VAL A 121 -4.64 -5.31 -2.13
CA VAL A 121 -5.61 -6.34 -1.74
C VAL A 121 -5.38 -6.68 -0.26
N PHE A 122 -6.32 -6.30 0.57
CA PHE A 122 -6.31 -6.58 2.00
C PHE A 122 -7.18 -7.78 2.36
N GLU A 123 -6.74 -8.55 3.34
CA GLU A 123 -7.58 -9.42 4.14
C GLU A 123 -7.58 -8.89 5.57
N ILE A 124 -8.76 -8.51 6.07
CA ILE A 124 -8.91 -7.83 7.37
C ILE A 124 -9.93 -8.58 8.22
N ARG A 125 -9.48 -9.08 9.37
CA ARG A 125 -10.30 -9.75 10.38
C ARG A 125 -9.92 -9.23 11.77
N ASP A 126 -10.89 -9.21 12.65
CA ASP A 126 -10.69 -8.82 14.05
C ASP A 126 -9.96 -7.47 14.19
N PHE A 127 -10.26 -6.51 13.29
CA PHE A 127 -9.63 -5.19 13.20
C PHE A 127 -8.13 -5.20 12.91
N LEU A 128 -7.58 -6.33 12.43
CA LEU A 128 -6.18 -6.47 12.08
C LEU A 128 -6.05 -6.90 10.62
N ILE A 129 -5.01 -6.40 9.98
CA ILE A 129 -4.59 -6.81 8.65
C ILE A 129 -3.95 -8.18 8.76
N GLN A 130 -4.59 -9.18 8.14
CA GLN A 130 -4.08 -10.55 8.05
C GLN A 130 -3.17 -10.70 6.83
N ARG A 131 -3.45 -9.91 5.79
CA ARG A 131 -2.67 -9.89 4.57
C ARG A 131 -2.84 -8.56 3.86
N VAL A 132 -1.75 -8.05 3.30
CA VAL A 132 -1.78 -6.98 2.30
C VAL A 132 -0.86 -7.34 1.14
N PHE A 133 -1.41 -7.45 -0.04
CA PHE A 133 -0.65 -7.63 -1.28
C PHE A 133 -0.75 -6.38 -2.11
N ILE A 134 0.39 -5.78 -2.39
CA ILE A 134 0.53 -4.49 -3.04
C ILE A 134 0.94 -4.72 -4.48
N TYR A 135 0.19 -4.16 -5.41
CA TYR A 135 0.45 -4.22 -6.84
C TYR A 135 0.67 -2.82 -7.37
N LEU A 136 1.89 -2.52 -7.72
CA LEU A 136 2.30 -1.23 -8.26
C LEU A 136 3.58 -1.38 -9.08
N ASP A 137 3.96 -0.33 -9.79
CA ASP A 137 5.28 -0.23 -10.40
C ASP A 137 6.25 0.43 -9.41
N PRO A 138 7.25 -0.31 -8.87
CA PRO A 138 8.19 0.24 -7.91
C PRO A 138 9.27 1.12 -8.57
N ASP A 139 9.31 1.23 -9.89
CA ASP A 139 10.18 2.15 -10.63
C ASP A 139 9.61 3.58 -10.62
N TYR A 140 9.45 4.13 -9.44
CA TYR A 140 8.83 5.45 -9.23
C TYR A 140 9.50 6.59 -10.01
N ALA A 141 10.80 6.51 -10.24
CA ALA A 141 11.56 7.49 -11.00
C ALA A 141 11.56 7.20 -12.52
N ALA A 142 10.95 6.10 -12.94
CA ALA A 142 10.86 5.62 -14.32
C ALA A 142 12.24 5.47 -15.00
N LYS A 143 13.22 4.98 -14.25
CA LYS A 143 14.59 4.74 -14.78
C LYS A 143 14.67 3.56 -15.73
N ASP A 144 13.76 2.59 -15.59
CA ASP A 144 13.69 1.40 -16.44
C ASP A 144 12.84 1.61 -17.69
N THR A 145 12.28 2.80 -17.87
CA THR A 145 11.34 3.15 -18.94
C THR A 145 11.96 3.07 -20.34
N GLU A 146 13.27 3.24 -20.49
CA GLU A 146 13.96 3.13 -21.77
C GLU A 146 13.76 1.77 -22.45
N ARG A 147 13.46 0.72 -21.68
CA ARG A 147 13.13 -0.60 -22.19
C ARG A 147 11.73 -0.68 -22.80
N TYR A 148 10.88 0.29 -22.49
CA TYR A 148 9.47 0.30 -22.84
C TYR A 148 9.09 1.61 -23.52
N PRO A 149 9.53 1.81 -24.80
CA PRO A 149 9.46 3.09 -25.49
C PRO A 149 8.04 3.51 -25.90
N TRP A 150 7.01 2.95 -25.29
CA TRP A 150 5.61 3.30 -25.56
C TRP A 150 5.34 4.80 -25.50
N LEU A 151 6.03 5.51 -24.62
CA LEU A 151 5.85 6.94 -24.38
C LEU A 151 6.83 7.80 -25.21
N ASP A 152 7.91 7.18 -25.76
CA ASP A 152 8.95 7.91 -26.52
C ASP A 152 8.62 8.04 -28.02
N GLY A 153 7.60 7.35 -28.51
CA GLY A 153 7.32 7.20 -29.94
C GLY A 153 6.22 8.08 -30.51
N GLY A 154 5.73 9.09 -29.81
CA GLY A 154 4.60 9.86 -30.30
C GLY A 154 4.61 11.33 -29.93
N GLU A 155 4.68 12.21 -30.94
CA GLU A 155 4.00 13.49 -30.87
C GLU A 155 2.52 13.21 -30.55
N ARG A 156 2.09 13.48 -29.30
CA ARG A 156 0.69 13.43 -28.90
C ARG A 156 0.17 14.84 -28.74
#